data_42e209a80c9c9f26c85439e9ace6aee6
#
_entry.id   42e209a80c9c9f26c85439e9ace6aee6
#
_cell.length_a   1.000
_cell.length_b   1.000
_cell.length_c   1.000
_cell.angle_alpha   90.00
_cell.angle_beta   90.00
_cell.angle_gamma   90.00
#
_symmetry.space_group_name_H-M   'P 1'
#
loop_
_entity.id
_entity.type
_entity.pdbx_description
1 polymer ?
#
loop_
_entity_poly.entity_id
_entity_poly.type
_entity_poly.pdbx_seq_one_letter_code
_entity_poly.pdbx_strand_id
1 'polypeptide(L)'
;MMINKRLIGAVPESKKYIAGNVALQWCSLCANIAMMSAVTALLAALFAGEVTQSKIVTTAVIALAAVAVRYGCTVGASRMGYLSSKAVKKTLRGAIYDKLLCLGASYSEQVKTSEVVQVAVEGVDQLETYFGAYLPQFFYAMLAPLTLFVVLCFVSVPAAVVLLVCVPLIPVAIAAVQTWAKKLLSKYWGQYTALGDTFLENLQGLTTLKIYQADAFKNDEMNVEAEKFRKITMKVLTMQLNSITIMDLIAYGGAALGVIMAATQLRAGKIDLAGALLIILLAADFFIPMRQLGSFFHIAMNGMAASDKIFRLLDLSEPAHGGVSCPAGDIVCRGLRFSYEPEREILHGVDLTIPQGKFVSLVGESGCGKSTISALLMGRTKGYTGSMTVGGAELRNIEKASLMRRITYVSHQSYLFKGTVRDNLLMGKPGASDDELWSALTQVNLADFLRGEAGLDTLLSERGENLSGGQRQRLALARALLHDSPVYIFDEATSNIDVESENDIMAQIHALAGRKTVLLISHRLANVTASDEIYVLERGDIVQHGTHDALLKQGGAYAALWSAQQVLEHYGEEAAK
;
A
#
# COMPACT_ATOMS: atom_id res chain seq x y z
N MET A 1 -21.22 -5.32 13.43
CA MET A 1 -21.76 -4.02 13.00
C MET A 1 -21.07 -3.63 11.69
N MET A 2 -21.82 -3.29 10.65
CA MET A 2 -21.26 -2.93 9.33
C MET A 2 -20.75 -1.48 9.24
N ILE A 3 -20.70 -0.77 10.36
CA ILE A 3 -20.16 0.59 10.46
C ILE A 3 -18.91 0.55 11.32
N ASN A 4 -17.77 0.89 10.73
CA ASN A 4 -16.51 1.03 11.45
C ASN A 4 -16.34 2.49 11.91
N LYS A 5 -16.52 2.73 13.20
CA LYS A 5 -16.37 4.08 13.80
C LYS A 5 -14.98 4.66 13.63
N ARG A 6 -13.95 3.80 13.71
CA ARG A 6 -12.55 4.20 13.53
C ARG A 6 -12.30 4.70 12.10
N LEU A 7 -12.85 3.98 11.11
CA LEU A 7 -12.72 4.32 9.70
C LEU A 7 -13.40 5.68 9.38
N ILE A 8 -14.62 5.90 9.91
CA ILE A 8 -15.33 7.17 9.74
C ILE A 8 -14.61 8.31 10.48
N GLY A 9 -13.95 8.00 11.59
CA GLY A 9 -13.12 8.95 12.34
C GLY A 9 -11.84 9.35 11.60
N ALA A 10 -11.26 8.43 10.85
CA ALA A 10 -10.02 8.67 10.10
C ALA A 10 -10.19 9.67 8.93
N VAL A 11 -11.43 9.84 8.41
CA VAL A 11 -11.70 10.77 7.30
C VAL A 11 -12.86 11.71 7.67
N PRO A 12 -12.63 12.72 8.52
CA PRO A 12 -13.70 13.61 9.00
C PRO A 12 -14.41 14.38 7.89
N GLU A 13 -13.70 14.74 6.82
CA GLU A 13 -14.25 15.48 5.69
C GLU A 13 -15.35 14.72 4.95
N SER A 14 -15.33 13.40 4.94
CA SER A 14 -16.33 12.57 4.26
C SER A 14 -17.72 12.71 4.88
N LYS A 15 -17.80 13.02 6.19
CA LYS A 15 -19.08 13.12 6.92
C LYS A 15 -20.02 14.16 6.33
N LYS A 16 -19.50 15.34 5.96
CA LYS A 16 -20.30 16.41 5.33
C LYS A 16 -20.85 16.00 3.97
N TYR A 17 -20.07 15.26 3.19
CA TYR A 17 -20.50 14.76 1.87
C TYR A 17 -21.53 13.64 1.99
N ILE A 18 -21.36 12.73 2.97
CA ILE A 18 -22.34 11.68 3.27
C ILE A 18 -23.66 12.32 3.70
N ALA A 19 -23.64 13.29 4.64
CA ALA A 19 -24.83 13.98 5.09
C ALA A 19 -25.54 14.74 3.95
N GLY A 20 -24.76 15.42 3.09
CA GLY A 20 -25.30 16.11 1.91
C GLY A 20 -25.94 15.13 0.91
N ASN A 21 -25.32 13.96 0.69
CA ASN A 21 -25.86 12.92 -0.16
C ASN A 21 -27.20 12.40 0.37
N VAL A 22 -27.27 12.07 1.68
CA VAL A 22 -28.52 11.60 2.34
C VAL A 22 -29.61 12.67 2.26
N ALA A 23 -29.29 13.94 2.51
CA ALA A 23 -30.26 15.04 2.43
C ALA A 23 -30.83 15.19 1.01
N LEU A 24 -29.98 15.11 -0.02
CA LEU A 24 -30.43 15.18 -1.42
C LEU A 24 -31.30 13.98 -1.80
N GLN A 25 -30.96 12.76 -1.37
CA GLN A 25 -31.80 11.58 -1.59
C GLN A 25 -33.15 11.73 -0.88
N TRP A 26 -33.15 12.27 0.33
CA TRP A 26 -34.37 12.53 1.08
C TRP A 26 -35.26 13.61 0.40
N CYS A 27 -34.67 14.70 -0.09
CA CYS A 27 -35.39 15.71 -0.89
C CYS A 27 -36.01 15.11 -2.15
N SER A 28 -35.26 14.20 -2.83
CA SER A 28 -35.77 13.46 -3.98
C SER A 28 -36.98 12.59 -3.63
N LEU A 29 -36.96 11.92 -2.45
CA LEU A 29 -38.10 11.15 -1.93
C LEU A 29 -39.30 12.04 -1.66
N CYS A 30 -39.12 13.18 -1.01
CA CYS A 30 -40.21 14.14 -0.74
C CYS A 30 -40.84 14.65 -2.04
N ALA A 31 -40.03 14.95 -3.06
CA ALA A 31 -40.53 15.35 -4.39
C ALA A 31 -41.32 14.19 -5.05
N ASN A 32 -40.87 12.93 -4.88
CA ASN A 32 -41.59 11.76 -5.37
C ASN A 32 -42.96 11.61 -4.68
N ILE A 33 -43.02 11.74 -3.36
CA ILE A 33 -44.27 11.70 -2.59
C ILE A 33 -45.24 12.77 -3.07
N ALA A 34 -44.79 14.00 -3.23
CA ALA A 34 -45.63 15.11 -3.74
C ALA A 34 -46.16 14.82 -5.15
N MET A 35 -45.32 14.29 -6.04
CA MET A 35 -45.73 13.90 -7.38
C MET A 35 -46.79 12.80 -7.36
N MET A 36 -46.55 11.73 -6.59
CA MET A 36 -47.49 10.61 -6.50
C MET A 36 -48.83 11.03 -5.87
N SER A 37 -48.79 11.90 -4.86
CA SER A 37 -50.01 12.45 -4.23
C SER A 37 -50.84 13.27 -5.23
N ALA A 38 -50.18 14.10 -6.05
CA ALA A 38 -50.90 14.89 -7.08
C ALA A 38 -51.49 14.01 -8.19
N VAL A 39 -50.73 12.97 -8.63
CA VAL A 39 -51.20 12.04 -9.66
C VAL A 39 -52.37 11.21 -9.16
N THR A 40 -52.33 10.70 -7.94
CA THR A 40 -53.42 9.88 -7.38
C THR A 40 -54.68 10.71 -7.12
N ALA A 41 -54.54 11.98 -6.70
CA ALA A 41 -55.65 12.91 -6.58
C ALA A 41 -56.33 13.18 -7.93
N LEU A 42 -55.54 13.38 -8.99
CA LEU A 42 -56.06 13.57 -10.34
C LEU A 42 -56.77 12.32 -10.87
N LEU A 43 -56.20 11.12 -10.65
CA LEU A 43 -56.80 9.85 -11.04
C LEU A 43 -58.13 9.61 -10.32
N ALA A 44 -58.24 9.93 -9.02
CA ALA A 44 -59.46 9.82 -8.27
C ALA A 44 -60.52 10.82 -8.75
N ALA A 45 -60.13 12.07 -9.07
CA ALA A 45 -61.03 13.06 -9.66
C ALA A 45 -61.50 12.65 -11.06
N LEU A 46 -60.66 12.01 -11.85
CA LEU A 46 -61.02 11.47 -13.17
C LEU A 46 -62.09 10.37 -13.04
N PHE A 47 -61.90 9.49 -12.09
CA PHE A 47 -62.84 8.43 -11.82
C PHE A 47 -64.19 8.94 -11.29
N ALA A 48 -64.17 9.99 -10.52
CA ALA A 48 -65.40 10.67 -10.02
C ALA A 48 -66.10 11.54 -11.08
N GLY A 49 -65.47 11.76 -12.25
CA GLY A 49 -66.02 12.67 -13.28
C GLY A 49 -65.87 14.17 -12.98
N GLU A 50 -65.08 14.53 -11.95
CA GLU A 50 -64.87 15.90 -11.44
C GLU A 50 -63.59 16.57 -11.94
N VAL A 51 -63.14 16.21 -13.14
CA VAL A 51 -61.89 16.76 -13.69
C VAL A 51 -62.08 18.13 -14.24
N THR A 52 -61.31 19.08 -13.73
CA THR A 52 -61.19 20.44 -14.24
C THR A 52 -59.87 20.62 -14.95
N GLN A 53 -59.84 21.39 -16.05
CA GLN A 53 -58.61 21.71 -16.77
C GLN A 53 -57.52 22.27 -15.86
N SER A 54 -57.89 23.05 -14.83
CA SER A 54 -56.99 23.56 -13.81
C SER A 54 -56.30 22.42 -13.01
N LYS A 55 -57.05 21.36 -12.63
CA LYS A 55 -56.46 20.20 -11.90
C LYS A 55 -55.45 19.48 -12.76
N ILE A 56 -55.69 19.31 -14.07
CA ILE A 56 -54.75 18.68 -15.00
C ILE A 56 -53.46 19.51 -15.10
N VAL A 57 -53.58 20.83 -15.33
CA VAL A 57 -52.43 21.72 -15.46
C VAL A 57 -51.62 21.75 -14.16
N THR A 58 -52.27 21.86 -13.00
CA THR A 58 -51.58 21.87 -11.70
C THR A 58 -50.82 20.58 -11.46
N THR A 59 -51.42 19.42 -11.75
CA THR A 59 -50.75 18.11 -11.61
C THR A 59 -49.56 17.98 -12.56
N ALA A 60 -49.72 18.45 -13.80
CA ALA A 60 -48.63 18.45 -14.78
C ALA A 60 -47.46 19.34 -14.34
N VAL A 61 -47.75 20.54 -13.80
CA VAL A 61 -46.71 21.45 -13.25
C VAL A 61 -46.01 20.82 -12.06
N ILE A 62 -46.74 20.24 -11.11
CA ILE A 62 -46.14 19.53 -9.94
C ILE A 62 -45.28 18.36 -10.40
N ALA A 63 -45.74 17.55 -11.35
CA ALA A 63 -45.00 16.43 -11.87
C ALA A 63 -43.69 16.85 -12.55
N LEU A 64 -43.75 17.86 -13.42
CA LEU A 64 -42.57 18.44 -14.07
C LEU A 64 -41.57 19.03 -13.06
N ALA A 65 -42.06 19.78 -12.09
CA ALA A 65 -41.21 20.33 -11.03
C ALA A 65 -40.56 19.22 -10.19
N ALA A 66 -41.35 18.21 -9.80
CA ALA A 66 -40.82 17.07 -9.05
C ALA A 66 -39.76 16.29 -9.83
N VAL A 67 -39.94 16.05 -11.14
CA VAL A 67 -38.95 15.39 -12.00
C VAL A 67 -37.66 16.25 -12.08
N ALA A 68 -37.79 17.55 -12.25
CA ALA A 68 -36.64 18.46 -12.28
C ALA A 68 -35.85 18.47 -10.95
N VAL A 69 -36.56 18.53 -9.81
CA VAL A 69 -35.96 18.46 -8.47
C VAL A 69 -35.26 17.10 -8.28
N ARG A 70 -35.94 15.99 -8.62
CA ARG A 70 -35.36 14.64 -8.51
C ARG A 70 -34.09 14.50 -9.35
N TYR A 71 -34.09 15.00 -10.57
CA TYR A 71 -32.93 15.01 -11.43
C TYR A 71 -31.77 15.78 -10.79
N GLY A 72 -32.01 17.01 -10.34
CA GLY A 72 -31.01 17.84 -9.65
C GLY A 72 -30.47 17.18 -8.39
N CYS A 73 -31.35 16.60 -7.58
CA CYS A 73 -30.97 15.86 -6.37
C CYS A 73 -30.13 14.61 -6.69
N THR A 74 -30.45 13.86 -7.76
CA THR A 74 -29.69 12.69 -8.16
C THR A 74 -28.28 13.05 -8.62
N VAL A 75 -28.15 14.10 -9.46
CA VAL A 75 -26.85 14.61 -9.89
C VAL A 75 -26.05 15.13 -8.70
N GLY A 76 -26.71 15.90 -7.80
CA GLY A 76 -26.09 16.40 -6.58
C GLY A 76 -25.61 15.28 -5.65
N ALA A 77 -26.43 14.25 -5.42
CA ALA A 77 -26.10 13.09 -4.59
C ALA A 77 -24.90 12.31 -5.17
N SER A 78 -24.89 12.08 -6.49
CA SER A 78 -23.75 11.44 -7.17
C SER A 78 -22.47 12.26 -7.00
N ARG A 79 -22.54 13.59 -7.13
CA ARG A 79 -21.39 14.48 -6.90
C ARG A 79 -20.89 14.43 -5.46
N MET A 80 -21.80 14.39 -4.47
CA MET A 80 -21.43 14.24 -3.05
C MET A 80 -20.77 12.89 -2.78
N GLY A 81 -21.28 11.80 -3.38
CA GLY A 81 -20.66 10.47 -3.31
C GLY A 81 -19.23 10.49 -3.87
N TYR A 82 -19.02 11.08 -5.04
CA TYR A 82 -17.69 11.24 -5.63
C TYR A 82 -16.75 12.06 -4.73
N LEU A 83 -17.18 13.17 -4.16
CA LEU A 83 -16.35 13.99 -3.28
C LEU A 83 -15.98 13.25 -2.00
N SER A 84 -16.90 12.46 -1.44
CA SER A 84 -16.64 11.59 -0.30
C SER A 84 -15.55 10.56 -0.63
N SER A 85 -15.68 9.86 -1.75
CA SER A 85 -14.72 8.89 -2.25
C SER A 85 -13.32 9.50 -2.48
N LYS A 86 -13.28 10.68 -3.13
CA LYS A 86 -12.03 11.41 -3.37
C LYS A 86 -11.31 11.77 -2.06
N ALA A 87 -12.06 12.28 -1.06
CA ALA A 87 -11.50 12.61 0.25
C ALA A 87 -10.88 11.38 0.93
N VAL A 88 -11.57 10.25 0.90
CA VAL A 88 -11.10 8.99 1.49
C VAL A 88 -9.82 8.49 0.82
N LYS A 89 -9.80 8.45 -0.52
CA LYS A 89 -8.60 8.02 -1.28
C LYS A 89 -7.39 8.89 -0.94
N LYS A 90 -7.55 10.21 -0.96
CA LYS A 90 -6.47 11.14 -0.65
C LYS A 90 -5.93 10.95 0.76
N THR A 91 -6.82 10.91 1.76
CA THR A 91 -6.42 10.84 3.17
C THR A 91 -5.76 9.50 3.49
N LEU A 92 -6.35 8.38 3.07
CA LEU A 92 -5.81 7.06 3.42
C LEU A 92 -4.53 6.73 2.67
N ARG A 93 -4.42 7.06 1.37
CA ARG A 93 -3.17 6.88 0.63
C ARG A 93 -2.04 7.73 1.20
N GLY A 94 -2.35 8.99 1.56
CA GLY A 94 -1.39 9.85 2.26
C GLY A 94 -0.93 9.23 3.57
N ALA A 95 -1.86 8.81 4.44
CA ALA A 95 -1.55 8.19 5.73
C ALA A 95 -0.73 6.89 5.59
N ILE A 96 -1.03 6.05 4.59
CA ILE A 96 -0.24 4.84 4.30
C ILE A 96 1.18 5.23 3.87
N TYR A 97 1.31 6.20 2.97
CA TYR A 97 2.61 6.65 2.49
C TYR A 97 3.45 7.26 3.60
N ASP A 98 2.87 8.15 4.40
CA ASP A 98 3.53 8.76 5.56
C ASP A 98 3.98 7.70 6.57
N LYS A 99 3.12 6.69 6.82
CA LYS A 99 3.46 5.56 7.70
C LYS A 99 4.66 4.76 7.19
N LEU A 100 4.72 4.49 5.88
CA LEU A 100 5.84 3.79 5.26
C LEU A 100 7.13 4.60 5.35
N LEU A 101 7.07 5.92 5.16
CA LEU A 101 8.22 6.79 5.35
C LEU A 101 8.72 6.77 6.81
N CYS A 102 7.81 6.77 7.79
CA CYS A 102 8.17 6.66 9.21
C CYS A 102 8.79 5.29 9.55
N LEU A 103 8.25 4.20 9.00
CA LEU A 103 8.82 2.85 9.18
C LEU A 103 10.20 2.73 8.52
N GLY A 104 10.43 3.44 7.40
CA GLY A 104 11.68 3.39 6.64
C GLY A 104 11.99 1.99 6.10
N ALA A 105 13.27 1.64 5.99
CA ALA A 105 13.71 0.36 5.39
C ALA A 105 13.25 -0.88 6.18
N SER A 106 12.97 -0.74 7.49
CA SER A 106 12.54 -1.84 8.35
C SER A 106 11.08 -2.27 8.14
N TYR A 107 10.32 -1.59 7.26
CA TYR A 107 8.94 -2.00 6.98
C TYR A 107 8.84 -3.43 6.44
N SER A 108 9.83 -3.86 5.65
CA SER A 108 9.86 -5.19 5.04
C SER A 108 10.02 -6.34 6.04
N GLU A 109 10.53 -6.06 7.25
CA GLU A 109 10.61 -7.03 8.35
C GLU A 109 9.22 -7.28 8.98
N GLN A 110 8.30 -6.32 8.91
CA GLN A 110 6.98 -6.36 9.53
C GLN A 110 5.86 -6.71 8.55
N VAL A 111 6.01 -6.34 7.26
CA VAL A 111 4.97 -6.53 6.23
C VAL A 111 5.59 -6.71 4.85
N LYS A 112 5.02 -7.61 4.05
CA LYS A 112 5.48 -7.84 2.68
C LYS A 112 5.16 -6.65 1.78
N THR A 113 6.09 -6.27 0.90
CA THR A 113 5.90 -5.16 -0.06
C THR A 113 4.66 -5.37 -0.96
N SER A 114 4.41 -6.61 -1.40
CA SER A 114 3.22 -6.96 -2.17
C SER A 114 1.92 -6.66 -1.43
N GLU A 115 1.86 -6.97 -0.12
CA GLU A 115 0.71 -6.67 0.73
C GLU A 115 0.50 -5.15 0.88
N VAL A 116 1.58 -4.39 1.05
CA VAL A 116 1.52 -2.92 1.14
C VAL A 116 0.93 -2.32 -0.14
N VAL A 117 1.43 -2.74 -1.31
CA VAL A 117 0.93 -2.27 -2.61
C VAL A 117 -0.54 -2.64 -2.80
N GLN A 118 -0.90 -3.89 -2.50
CA GLN A 118 -2.30 -4.34 -2.58
C GLN A 118 -3.22 -3.53 -1.68
N VAL A 119 -2.82 -3.26 -0.44
CA VAL A 119 -3.60 -2.47 0.51
C VAL A 119 -3.74 -1.02 0.06
N ALA A 120 -2.65 -0.39 -0.44
CA ALA A 120 -2.65 1.01 -0.86
C ALA A 120 -3.45 1.26 -2.15
N VAL A 121 -3.51 0.28 -3.05
CA VAL A 121 -4.23 0.37 -4.33
C VAL A 121 -5.62 -0.21 -4.18
N GLU A 122 -5.74 -1.53 -4.12
CA GLU A 122 -7.04 -2.24 -4.13
C GLU A 122 -7.82 -2.04 -2.82
N GLY A 123 -7.13 -2.08 -1.66
CA GLY A 123 -7.77 -1.90 -0.36
C GLY A 123 -8.42 -0.53 -0.22
N VAL A 124 -7.74 0.53 -0.65
CA VAL A 124 -8.30 1.89 -0.62
C VAL A 124 -9.44 2.05 -1.64
N ASP A 125 -9.37 1.38 -2.82
CA ASP A 125 -10.44 1.42 -3.81
C ASP A 125 -11.72 0.73 -3.34
N GLN A 126 -11.62 -0.35 -2.54
CA GLN A 126 -12.80 -0.94 -1.88
C GLN A 126 -13.49 0.05 -0.94
N LEU A 127 -12.73 0.92 -0.28
CA LEU A 127 -13.28 1.96 0.60
C LEU A 127 -13.93 3.13 -0.15
N GLU A 128 -13.57 3.37 -1.40
CA GLU A 128 -14.26 4.35 -2.26
C GLU A 128 -15.75 4.07 -2.32
N THR A 129 -16.12 2.84 -2.68
CA THR A 129 -17.53 2.44 -2.80
C THR A 129 -18.22 2.37 -1.43
N TYR A 130 -17.48 1.97 -0.39
CA TYR A 130 -18.00 1.98 0.97
C TYR A 130 -18.44 3.39 1.42
N PHE A 131 -17.62 4.42 1.19
CA PHE A 131 -17.94 5.79 1.59
C PHE A 131 -18.84 6.53 0.59
N GLY A 132 -18.67 6.27 -0.71
CA GLY A 132 -19.39 6.97 -1.77
C GLY A 132 -20.81 6.47 -1.98
N ALA A 133 -21.07 5.18 -1.75
CA ALA A 133 -22.35 4.55 -2.03
C ALA A 133 -22.98 3.88 -0.79
N TYR A 134 -22.24 2.99 -0.08
CA TYR A 134 -22.83 2.20 1.00
C TYR A 134 -23.25 3.05 2.21
N LEU A 135 -22.38 3.90 2.74
CA LEU A 135 -22.72 4.72 3.92
C LEU A 135 -23.87 5.68 3.68
N PRO A 136 -23.92 6.47 2.57
CA PRO A 136 -25.08 7.29 2.29
C PRO A 136 -26.38 6.45 2.18
N GLN A 137 -26.31 5.32 1.47
CA GLN A 137 -27.45 4.42 1.30
C GLN A 137 -27.93 3.82 2.64
N PHE A 138 -26.99 3.52 3.55
CA PHE A 138 -27.33 3.01 4.88
C PHE A 138 -28.21 4.01 5.66
N PHE A 139 -27.80 5.27 5.73
CA PHE A 139 -28.57 6.30 6.44
C PHE A 139 -29.90 6.62 5.73
N TYR A 140 -29.87 6.68 4.39
CA TYR A 140 -31.07 6.90 3.61
C TYR A 140 -32.09 5.76 3.76
N ALA A 141 -31.64 4.50 3.75
CA ALA A 141 -32.49 3.33 3.92
C ALA A 141 -33.17 3.25 5.30
N MET A 142 -32.61 3.92 6.31
CA MET A 142 -33.28 4.08 7.61
C MET A 142 -34.29 5.24 7.59
N LEU A 143 -33.97 6.34 6.92
CA LEU A 143 -34.78 7.54 6.91
C LEU A 143 -36.02 7.43 5.99
N ALA A 144 -35.87 6.80 4.82
CA ALA A 144 -36.91 6.74 3.81
C ALA A 144 -38.19 5.99 4.28
N PRO A 145 -38.11 4.77 4.87
CA PRO A 145 -39.32 4.08 5.37
C PRO A 145 -40.01 4.84 6.50
N LEU A 146 -39.24 5.53 7.37
CA LEU A 146 -39.84 6.34 8.44
C LEU A 146 -40.61 7.54 7.89
N THR A 147 -40.06 8.21 6.87
CA THR A 147 -40.72 9.33 6.19
C THR A 147 -42.03 8.86 5.53
N LEU A 148 -41.97 7.75 4.78
CA LEU A 148 -43.14 7.16 4.13
C LEU A 148 -44.18 6.67 5.14
N PHE A 149 -43.74 6.10 6.26
CA PHE A 149 -44.65 5.72 7.35
C PHE A 149 -45.42 6.93 7.86
N VAL A 150 -44.76 8.03 8.18
CA VAL A 150 -45.42 9.26 8.65
C VAL A 150 -46.43 9.75 7.61
N VAL A 151 -46.07 9.81 6.34
CA VAL A 151 -46.97 10.26 5.26
C VAL A 151 -48.18 9.33 5.12
N LEU A 152 -47.98 8.02 5.10
CA LEU A 152 -49.09 7.06 4.94
C LEU A 152 -49.94 6.90 6.19
N CYS A 153 -49.47 7.26 7.39
CA CYS A 153 -50.32 7.30 8.59
C CYS A 153 -51.48 8.29 8.46
N PHE A 154 -51.32 9.38 7.70
CA PHE A 154 -52.41 10.32 7.41
C PHE A 154 -53.48 9.73 6.47
N VAL A 155 -53.17 8.63 5.75
CA VAL A 155 -54.07 7.97 4.82
C VAL A 155 -54.64 6.72 5.45
N SER A 156 -53.80 5.81 5.97
CA SER A 156 -54.22 4.54 6.60
C SER A 156 -53.14 4.02 7.55
N VAL A 157 -53.37 4.16 8.85
CA VAL A 157 -52.46 3.65 9.88
C VAL A 157 -52.23 2.12 9.76
N PRO A 158 -53.26 1.27 9.53
CA PRO A 158 -53.04 -0.17 9.41
C PRO A 158 -52.14 -0.55 8.23
N ALA A 159 -52.30 0.10 7.06
CA ALA A 159 -51.46 -0.14 5.90
C ALA A 159 -50.01 0.33 6.14
N ALA A 160 -49.84 1.51 6.73
CA ALA A 160 -48.52 2.06 7.06
C ALA A 160 -47.76 1.15 8.04
N VAL A 161 -48.44 0.62 9.07
CA VAL A 161 -47.83 -0.29 10.06
C VAL A 161 -47.42 -1.62 9.42
N VAL A 162 -48.26 -2.22 8.56
CA VAL A 162 -47.90 -3.47 7.86
C VAL A 162 -46.66 -3.30 7.00
N LEU A 163 -46.59 -2.20 6.22
CA LEU A 163 -45.44 -1.89 5.39
C LEU A 163 -44.20 -1.70 6.24
N LEU A 164 -44.27 -0.90 7.33
CA LEU A 164 -43.10 -0.61 8.18
C LEU A 164 -42.58 -1.88 8.88
N VAL A 165 -43.47 -2.78 9.36
CA VAL A 165 -43.08 -4.03 10.03
C VAL A 165 -42.36 -4.99 9.07
N CYS A 166 -42.71 -4.98 7.78
CA CYS A 166 -42.04 -5.81 6.78
C CYS A 166 -40.62 -5.33 6.43
N VAL A 167 -40.30 -4.03 6.57
CA VAL A 167 -38.98 -3.47 6.21
C VAL A 167 -37.81 -4.12 6.96
N PRO A 168 -37.84 -4.31 8.30
CA PRO A 168 -36.78 -4.96 9.06
C PRO A 168 -36.49 -6.42 8.68
N LEU A 169 -37.42 -7.09 8.00
CA LEU A 169 -37.19 -8.48 7.56
C LEU A 169 -36.02 -8.59 6.55
N ILE A 170 -35.76 -7.54 5.76
CA ILE A 170 -34.63 -7.51 4.81
C ILE A 170 -33.31 -7.56 5.57
N PRO A 171 -32.97 -6.61 6.48
CA PRO A 171 -31.72 -6.69 7.24
C PRO A 171 -31.62 -7.95 8.13
N VAL A 172 -32.71 -8.48 8.63
CA VAL A 172 -32.71 -9.77 9.36
C VAL A 172 -32.31 -10.92 8.43
N ALA A 173 -32.87 -11.00 7.22
CA ALA A 173 -32.48 -12.00 6.23
C ALA A 173 -30.98 -11.87 5.82
N ILE A 174 -30.49 -10.64 5.65
CA ILE A 174 -29.08 -10.38 5.38
C ILE A 174 -28.21 -10.88 6.54
N ALA A 175 -28.58 -10.57 7.79
CA ALA A 175 -27.84 -11.00 8.97
C ALA A 175 -27.78 -12.53 9.12
N ALA A 176 -28.84 -13.24 8.77
CA ALA A 176 -28.88 -14.70 8.79
C ALA A 176 -27.88 -15.35 7.84
N VAL A 177 -27.63 -14.74 6.68
CA VAL A 177 -26.67 -15.24 5.68
C VAL A 177 -25.22 -14.79 5.99
N GLN A 178 -25.05 -13.77 6.82
CA GLN A 178 -23.75 -13.08 7.03
C GLN A 178 -22.62 -14.01 7.48
N THR A 179 -22.87 -14.92 8.44
CA THR A 179 -21.82 -15.79 8.99
C THR A 179 -21.30 -16.77 7.94
N TRP A 180 -22.20 -17.34 7.16
CA TRP A 180 -21.86 -18.25 6.07
C TRP A 180 -21.15 -17.51 4.93
N ALA A 181 -21.66 -16.34 4.54
CA ALA A 181 -21.06 -15.47 3.53
C ALA A 181 -19.62 -15.07 3.89
N LYS A 182 -19.34 -14.69 5.15
CA LYS A 182 -18.01 -14.32 5.62
C LYS A 182 -17.02 -15.48 5.48
N LYS A 183 -17.41 -16.70 5.86
CA LYS A 183 -16.55 -17.89 5.74
C LYS A 183 -16.23 -18.23 4.27
N LEU A 184 -17.24 -18.14 3.41
CA LEU A 184 -17.09 -18.42 1.98
C LEU A 184 -16.20 -17.37 1.30
N LEU A 185 -16.39 -16.11 1.63
CA LEU A 185 -15.61 -14.99 1.09
C LEU A 185 -14.14 -15.05 1.53
N SER A 186 -13.87 -15.46 2.77
CA SER A 186 -12.49 -15.69 3.25
C SER A 186 -11.77 -16.76 2.42
N LYS A 187 -12.47 -17.88 2.09
CA LYS A 187 -11.91 -18.92 1.20
C LYS A 187 -11.68 -18.41 -0.23
N TYR A 188 -12.60 -17.60 -0.73
CA TYR A 188 -12.45 -16.97 -2.05
C TYR A 188 -11.18 -16.10 -2.12
N TRP A 189 -10.98 -15.22 -1.14
CA TRP A 189 -9.80 -14.36 -1.10
C TRP A 189 -8.49 -15.16 -0.94
N GLY A 190 -8.49 -16.23 -0.14
CA GLY A 190 -7.33 -17.11 -0.03
C GLY A 190 -6.97 -17.77 -1.36
N GLN A 191 -7.97 -18.28 -2.10
CA GLN A 191 -7.74 -18.90 -3.40
C GLN A 191 -7.36 -17.89 -4.49
N TYR A 192 -7.90 -16.67 -4.43
CA TYR A 192 -7.54 -15.58 -5.33
C TYR A 192 -6.07 -15.18 -5.17
N THR A 193 -5.60 -15.03 -3.93
CA THR A 193 -4.21 -14.70 -3.63
C THR A 193 -3.28 -15.83 -4.10
N ALA A 194 -3.60 -17.09 -3.80
CA ALA A 194 -2.79 -18.24 -4.22
C ALA A 194 -2.65 -18.33 -5.74
N LEU A 195 -3.75 -18.11 -6.49
CA LEU A 195 -3.71 -18.07 -7.95
C LEU A 195 -2.83 -16.93 -8.48
N GLY A 196 -2.93 -15.74 -7.86
CA GLY A 196 -2.13 -14.58 -8.21
C GLY A 196 -0.63 -14.79 -7.94
N ASP A 197 -0.29 -15.40 -6.81
CA ASP A 197 1.10 -15.72 -6.44
C ASP A 197 1.70 -16.72 -7.44
N THR A 198 0.97 -17.81 -7.78
CA THR A 198 1.42 -18.79 -8.78
C THR A 198 1.60 -18.16 -10.16
N PHE A 199 0.67 -17.28 -10.58
CA PHE A 199 0.79 -16.57 -11.84
C PHE A 199 2.03 -15.66 -11.88
N LEU A 200 2.26 -14.91 -10.83
CA LEU A 200 3.42 -14.01 -10.72
C LEU A 200 4.74 -14.79 -10.71
N GLU A 201 4.80 -15.90 -9.98
CA GLU A 201 5.95 -16.80 -9.97
C GLU A 201 6.27 -17.33 -11.37
N ASN A 202 5.25 -17.82 -12.09
CA ASN A 202 5.40 -18.32 -13.46
C ASN A 202 5.87 -17.21 -14.41
N LEU A 203 5.37 -15.99 -14.26
CA LEU A 203 5.77 -14.85 -15.08
C LEU A 203 7.22 -14.43 -14.81
N GLN A 204 7.63 -14.38 -13.55
CA GLN A 204 9.01 -14.07 -13.16
C GLN A 204 9.99 -15.17 -13.60
N GLY A 205 9.55 -16.43 -13.55
CA GLY A 205 10.33 -17.58 -14.00
C GLY A 205 10.21 -17.92 -15.50
N LEU A 206 9.57 -17.08 -16.32
CA LEU A 206 9.23 -17.40 -17.70
C LEU A 206 10.46 -17.82 -18.54
N THR A 207 11.57 -17.13 -18.41
CA THR A 207 12.83 -17.48 -19.09
C THR A 207 13.28 -18.89 -18.72
N THR A 208 13.24 -19.24 -17.42
CA THR A 208 13.58 -20.57 -16.92
C THR A 208 12.63 -21.64 -17.49
N LEU A 209 11.33 -21.37 -17.49
CA LEU A 209 10.33 -22.28 -18.06
C LEU A 209 10.60 -22.56 -19.54
N LYS A 210 11.00 -21.53 -20.31
CA LYS A 210 11.34 -21.67 -21.73
C LYS A 210 12.62 -22.47 -21.96
N ILE A 211 13.66 -22.22 -21.16
CA ILE A 211 14.94 -22.96 -21.24
C ILE A 211 14.73 -24.45 -20.98
N TYR A 212 13.95 -24.78 -19.94
CA TYR A 212 13.71 -26.18 -19.55
C TYR A 212 12.51 -26.82 -20.25
N GLN A 213 11.83 -26.12 -21.17
CA GLN A 213 10.60 -26.57 -21.87
C GLN A 213 9.52 -27.10 -20.90
N ALA A 214 9.41 -26.43 -19.73
CA ALA A 214 8.49 -26.82 -18.66
C ALA A 214 7.12 -26.11 -18.75
N ASP A 215 6.82 -25.47 -19.86
CA ASP A 215 5.60 -24.68 -20.09
C ASP A 215 4.34 -25.52 -19.86
N ALA A 216 4.29 -26.73 -20.45
CA ALA A 216 3.12 -27.60 -20.36
C ALA A 216 2.85 -28.01 -18.90
N PHE A 217 3.88 -28.38 -18.16
CA PHE A 217 3.77 -28.74 -16.74
C PHE A 217 3.21 -27.59 -15.90
N LYS A 218 3.76 -26.38 -16.06
CA LYS A 218 3.30 -25.21 -15.31
C LYS A 218 1.92 -24.71 -15.76
N ASN A 219 1.57 -24.89 -17.03
CA ASN A 219 0.23 -24.59 -17.52
C ASN A 219 -0.82 -25.53 -16.90
N ASP A 220 -0.52 -26.83 -16.77
CA ASP A 220 -1.43 -27.78 -16.14
C ASP A 220 -1.62 -27.46 -14.64
N GLU A 221 -0.54 -27.13 -13.92
CA GLU A 221 -0.63 -26.67 -12.52
C GLU A 221 -1.51 -25.43 -12.41
N MET A 222 -1.30 -24.44 -13.29
CA MET A 222 -2.08 -23.21 -13.34
C MET A 222 -3.56 -23.48 -13.64
N ASN A 223 -3.87 -24.40 -14.54
CA ASN A 223 -5.23 -24.80 -14.88
C ASN A 223 -5.94 -25.46 -13.69
N VAL A 224 -5.23 -26.25 -12.87
CA VAL A 224 -5.78 -26.82 -11.63
C VAL A 224 -6.13 -25.74 -10.62
N GLU A 225 -5.24 -24.76 -10.41
CA GLU A 225 -5.50 -23.65 -9.49
C GLU A 225 -6.64 -22.75 -10.02
N ALA A 226 -6.69 -22.46 -11.32
CA ALA A 226 -7.75 -21.71 -11.95
C ALA A 226 -9.12 -22.40 -11.80
N GLU A 227 -9.16 -23.74 -11.92
CA GLU A 227 -10.40 -24.51 -11.72
C GLU A 227 -10.85 -24.53 -10.24
N LYS A 228 -9.93 -24.56 -9.29
CA LYS A 228 -10.26 -24.38 -7.88
C LYS A 228 -10.85 -23.00 -7.62
N PHE A 229 -10.24 -21.96 -8.18
CA PHE A 229 -10.73 -20.59 -8.09
C PHE A 229 -12.10 -20.42 -8.77
N ARG A 230 -12.30 -20.98 -9.96
CA ARG A 230 -13.62 -20.99 -10.63
C ARG A 230 -14.71 -21.60 -9.76
N LYS A 231 -14.45 -22.76 -9.14
CA LYS A 231 -15.42 -23.45 -8.28
C LYS A 231 -15.81 -22.62 -7.06
N ILE A 232 -14.86 -21.96 -6.41
CA ILE A 232 -15.16 -21.11 -5.25
C ILE A 232 -15.90 -19.83 -5.68
N THR A 233 -15.53 -19.24 -6.81
CA THR A 233 -16.18 -18.07 -7.41
C THR A 233 -17.66 -18.37 -7.71
N MET A 234 -17.94 -19.51 -8.30
CA MET A 234 -19.33 -19.93 -8.59
C MET A 234 -20.14 -20.11 -7.30
N LYS A 235 -19.55 -20.64 -6.22
CA LYS A 235 -20.22 -20.73 -4.91
C LYS A 235 -20.53 -19.36 -4.33
N VAL A 236 -19.60 -18.40 -4.43
CA VAL A 236 -19.80 -17.02 -3.98
C VAL A 236 -20.92 -16.37 -4.80
N LEU A 237 -20.91 -16.53 -6.13
CA LEU A 237 -21.93 -15.97 -7.02
C LEU A 237 -23.33 -16.55 -6.71
N THR A 238 -23.43 -17.86 -6.51
CA THR A 238 -24.69 -18.52 -6.14
C THR A 238 -25.20 -17.99 -4.80
N MET A 239 -24.32 -17.81 -3.82
CA MET A 239 -24.68 -17.21 -2.53
C MET A 239 -25.23 -15.78 -2.70
N GLN A 240 -24.56 -14.96 -3.52
CA GLN A 240 -24.97 -13.58 -3.79
C GLN A 240 -26.35 -13.53 -4.46
N LEU A 241 -26.56 -14.33 -5.51
CA LEU A 241 -27.84 -14.41 -6.21
C LEU A 241 -28.98 -14.88 -5.32
N ASN A 242 -28.75 -15.92 -4.50
CA ASN A 242 -29.76 -16.39 -3.55
C ASN A 242 -30.11 -15.32 -2.51
N SER A 243 -29.11 -14.58 -2.02
CA SER A 243 -29.34 -13.47 -1.08
C SER A 243 -30.20 -12.37 -1.70
N ILE A 244 -29.93 -12.00 -2.98
CA ILE A 244 -30.74 -11.02 -3.71
C ILE A 244 -32.16 -11.54 -3.92
N THR A 245 -32.33 -12.80 -4.31
CA THR A 245 -33.66 -13.41 -4.51
C THR A 245 -34.49 -13.39 -3.21
N ILE A 246 -33.88 -13.70 -2.06
CA ILE A 246 -34.58 -13.65 -0.76
C ILE A 246 -34.98 -12.20 -0.43
N MET A 247 -34.11 -11.23 -0.66
CA MET A 247 -34.43 -9.82 -0.43
C MET A 247 -35.54 -9.33 -1.35
N ASP A 248 -35.54 -9.74 -2.63
CA ASP A 248 -36.60 -9.41 -3.58
C ASP A 248 -37.92 -10.02 -3.20
N LEU A 249 -37.92 -11.28 -2.76
CA LEU A 249 -39.14 -11.94 -2.26
C LEU A 249 -39.74 -11.19 -1.08
N ILE A 250 -38.93 -10.74 -0.11
CA ILE A 250 -39.38 -9.96 1.03
C ILE A 250 -39.90 -8.59 0.58
N ALA A 251 -39.16 -7.90 -0.30
CA ALA A 251 -39.55 -6.58 -0.77
C ALA A 251 -40.87 -6.58 -1.56
N TYR A 252 -40.97 -7.46 -2.54
CA TYR A 252 -42.20 -7.57 -3.35
C TYR A 252 -43.36 -8.20 -2.54
N GLY A 253 -43.09 -9.17 -1.67
CA GLY A 253 -44.08 -9.73 -0.76
C GLY A 253 -44.65 -8.69 0.21
N GLY A 254 -43.76 -7.85 0.81
CA GLY A 254 -44.17 -6.74 1.67
C GLY A 254 -44.99 -5.68 0.91
N ALA A 255 -44.59 -5.33 -0.31
CA ALA A 255 -45.36 -4.43 -1.15
C ALA A 255 -46.71 -5.01 -1.50
N ALA A 256 -46.82 -6.30 -1.83
CA ALA A 256 -48.09 -6.99 -2.10
C ALA A 256 -49.02 -6.98 -0.88
N LEU A 257 -48.48 -7.16 0.34
CA LEU A 257 -49.26 -7.00 1.57
C LEU A 257 -49.82 -5.59 1.73
N GLY A 258 -49.00 -4.57 1.40
CA GLY A 258 -49.48 -3.18 1.37
C GLY A 258 -50.60 -2.95 0.38
N VAL A 259 -50.53 -3.54 -0.81
CA VAL A 259 -51.59 -3.48 -1.83
C VAL A 259 -52.87 -4.18 -1.36
N ILE A 260 -52.75 -5.36 -0.77
CA ILE A 260 -53.90 -6.10 -0.18
C ILE A 260 -54.56 -5.28 0.92
N MET A 261 -53.76 -4.66 1.80
CA MET A 261 -54.29 -3.79 2.85
C MET A 261 -55.00 -2.55 2.28
N ALA A 262 -54.44 -1.89 1.27
CA ALA A 262 -55.07 -0.77 0.60
C ALA A 262 -56.43 -1.17 -0.01
N ALA A 263 -56.49 -2.31 -0.73
CA ALA A 263 -57.71 -2.83 -1.34
C ALA A 263 -58.78 -3.20 -0.29
N THR A 264 -58.37 -3.83 0.82
CA THR A 264 -59.31 -4.20 1.92
C THR A 264 -59.87 -2.97 2.65
N GLN A 265 -59.03 -1.94 2.88
CA GLN A 265 -59.44 -0.69 3.52
C GLN A 265 -60.36 0.13 2.58
N LEU A 266 -60.09 0.15 1.29
CA LEU A 266 -60.95 0.80 0.28
C LEU A 266 -62.32 0.10 0.23
N ARG A 267 -62.34 -1.23 0.17
CA ARG A 267 -63.60 -2.03 0.18
C ARG A 267 -64.40 -1.80 1.43
N ALA A 268 -63.74 -1.59 2.58
CA ALA A 268 -64.39 -1.29 3.86
C ALA A 268 -64.85 0.18 3.98
N GLY A 269 -64.64 1.02 2.96
CA GLY A 269 -65.00 2.44 2.96
C GLY A 269 -64.18 3.31 3.93
N LYS A 270 -63.04 2.83 4.43
CA LYS A 270 -62.19 3.52 5.41
C LYS A 270 -61.19 4.48 4.79
N ILE A 271 -60.88 4.33 3.51
CA ILE A 271 -60.02 5.20 2.72
C ILE A 271 -60.69 5.50 1.38
N ASP A 272 -60.38 6.63 0.80
CA ASP A 272 -60.80 7.00 -0.55
C ASP A 272 -59.95 6.35 -1.63
N LEU A 273 -60.34 6.49 -2.90
CA LEU A 273 -59.65 5.94 -4.04
C LEU A 273 -58.25 6.57 -4.18
N ALA A 274 -58.10 7.88 -3.92
CA ALA A 274 -56.82 8.56 -4.00
C ALA A 274 -55.83 7.98 -2.99
N GLY A 275 -56.26 7.78 -1.75
CA GLY A 275 -55.47 7.16 -0.69
C GLY A 275 -55.06 5.73 -0.99
N ALA A 276 -55.98 4.91 -1.54
CA ALA A 276 -55.67 3.56 -1.95
C ALA A 276 -54.60 3.50 -3.05
N LEU A 277 -54.76 4.33 -4.08
CA LEU A 277 -53.76 4.44 -5.16
C LEU A 277 -52.43 4.94 -4.66
N LEU A 278 -52.41 5.91 -3.71
CA LEU A 278 -51.18 6.42 -3.10
C LEU A 278 -50.43 5.33 -2.35
N ILE A 279 -51.13 4.52 -1.53
CA ILE A 279 -50.49 3.39 -0.84
C ILE A 279 -49.89 2.40 -1.84
N ILE A 280 -50.61 2.07 -2.92
CA ILE A 280 -50.17 1.13 -3.96
C ILE A 280 -48.89 1.66 -4.64
N LEU A 281 -48.86 2.92 -5.05
CA LEU A 281 -47.73 3.51 -5.77
C LEU A 281 -46.50 3.71 -4.86
N LEU A 282 -46.71 4.02 -3.57
CA LEU A 282 -45.62 4.23 -2.63
C LEU A 282 -45.18 2.93 -1.92
N ALA A 283 -45.95 1.83 -2.02
CA ALA A 283 -45.61 0.57 -1.34
C ALA A 283 -44.22 0.06 -1.74
N ALA A 284 -43.83 0.17 -3.00
CA ALA A 284 -42.50 -0.23 -3.47
C ALA A 284 -41.39 0.65 -2.88
N ASP A 285 -41.64 1.95 -2.71
CA ASP A 285 -40.65 2.90 -2.19
C ASP A 285 -40.24 2.64 -0.75
N PHE A 286 -41.05 1.90 0.05
CA PHE A 286 -40.66 1.43 1.37
C PHE A 286 -39.50 0.46 1.35
N PHE A 287 -39.44 -0.41 0.32
CA PHE A 287 -38.50 -1.51 0.26
C PHE A 287 -37.30 -1.25 -0.61
N ILE A 288 -37.42 -0.42 -1.65
CA ILE A 288 -36.34 -0.09 -2.60
C ILE A 288 -35.06 0.37 -1.90
N PRO A 289 -35.08 1.32 -0.92
CA PRO A 289 -33.86 1.76 -0.23
C PRO A 289 -33.16 0.64 0.54
N MET A 290 -33.92 -0.22 1.23
CA MET A 290 -33.39 -1.38 1.96
C MET A 290 -32.87 -2.48 1.04
N ARG A 291 -33.55 -2.74 -0.06
CA ARG A 291 -33.10 -3.67 -1.10
C ARG A 291 -31.78 -3.21 -1.72
N GLN A 292 -31.66 -1.92 -2.04
CA GLN A 292 -30.41 -1.34 -2.54
C GLN A 292 -29.29 -1.43 -1.48
N LEU A 293 -29.60 -1.17 -0.20
CA LEU A 293 -28.65 -1.39 0.88
C LEU A 293 -28.17 -2.84 0.93
N GLY A 294 -29.08 -3.80 0.71
CA GLY A 294 -28.76 -5.21 0.64
C GLY A 294 -27.80 -5.56 -0.50
N SER A 295 -27.96 -4.96 -1.67
CA SER A 295 -27.03 -5.16 -2.79
C SER A 295 -25.63 -4.61 -2.50
N PHE A 296 -25.50 -3.56 -1.71
CA PHE A 296 -24.22 -3.03 -1.24
C PHE A 296 -23.59 -3.80 -0.08
N PHE A 297 -24.26 -4.82 0.46
CA PHE A 297 -23.75 -5.59 1.59
C PHE A 297 -22.38 -6.21 1.33
N HIS A 298 -22.18 -6.82 0.15
CA HIS A 298 -20.90 -7.44 -0.20
C HIS A 298 -19.76 -6.41 -0.34
N ILE A 299 -20.10 -5.23 -0.86
CA ILE A 299 -19.18 -4.10 -0.96
C ILE A 299 -18.78 -3.61 0.43
N ALA A 300 -19.72 -3.51 1.36
CA ALA A 300 -19.45 -3.17 2.74
C ALA A 300 -18.53 -4.18 3.42
N MET A 301 -18.73 -5.48 3.18
CA MET A 301 -17.86 -6.52 3.72
C MET A 301 -16.44 -6.43 3.18
N ASN A 302 -16.28 -6.22 1.87
CA ASN A 302 -14.96 -6.02 1.26
C ASN A 302 -14.27 -4.76 1.82
N GLY A 303 -14.99 -3.65 1.93
CA GLY A 303 -14.51 -2.42 2.54
C GLY A 303 -14.09 -2.61 4.01
N MET A 304 -14.83 -3.38 4.79
CA MET A 304 -14.46 -3.70 6.17
C MET A 304 -13.18 -4.54 6.24
N ALA A 305 -13.05 -5.57 5.41
CA ALA A 305 -11.84 -6.40 5.34
C ALA A 305 -10.62 -5.59 4.89
N ALA A 306 -10.79 -4.69 3.91
CA ALA A 306 -9.75 -3.75 3.49
C ALA A 306 -9.37 -2.78 4.60
N SER A 307 -10.37 -2.25 5.34
CA SER A 307 -10.15 -1.38 6.50
C SER A 307 -9.30 -2.05 7.57
N ASP A 308 -9.56 -3.32 7.90
CA ASP A 308 -8.80 -4.07 8.89
C ASP A 308 -7.33 -4.23 8.47
N LYS A 309 -7.06 -4.50 7.19
CA LYS A 309 -5.70 -4.57 6.64
C LYS A 309 -5.00 -3.19 6.68
N ILE A 310 -5.71 -2.12 6.28
CA ILE A 310 -5.17 -0.75 6.30
C ILE A 310 -4.80 -0.35 7.73
N PHE A 311 -5.69 -0.58 8.71
CA PHE A 311 -5.40 -0.23 10.09
C PHE A 311 -4.30 -1.10 10.68
N ARG A 312 -4.21 -2.38 10.33
CA ARG A 312 -3.07 -3.21 10.72
C ARG A 312 -1.75 -2.61 10.24
N LEU A 313 -1.69 -2.10 9.00
CA LEU A 313 -0.51 -1.42 8.47
C LEU A 313 -0.23 -0.08 9.20
N LEU A 314 -1.25 0.72 9.45
CA LEU A 314 -1.11 2.01 10.15
C LEU A 314 -0.74 1.84 11.63
N ASP A 315 -1.11 0.72 12.25
CA ASP A 315 -0.82 0.39 13.65
C ASP A 315 0.54 -0.30 13.85
N LEU A 316 1.30 -0.57 12.77
CA LEU A 316 2.64 -1.12 12.90
C LEU A 316 3.48 -0.22 13.81
N SER A 317 4.26 -0.85 14.69
CA SER A 317 5.12 -0.13 15.62
C SER A 317 6.17 0.67 14.84
N GLU A 318 6.19 1.97 15.09
CA GLU A 318 7.25 2.82 14.56
C GLU A 318 8.54 2.51 15.27
N PRO A 319 9.68 2.50 14.53
CA PRO A 319 10.97 2.35 15.17
C PRO A 319 11.13 3.47 16.22
N ALA A 320 11.48 3.09 17.45
CA ALA A 320 11.83 4.10 18.44
C ALA A 320 12.97 4.96 17.88
N HIS A 321 12.73 6.26 17.78
CA HIS A 321 13.75 7.22 17.37
C HIS A 321 14.47 7.69 18.61
N GLY A 322 15.80 7.57 18.62
CA GLY A 322 16.62 8.23 19.62
C GLY A 322 16.46 9.75 19.51
N GLY A 323 16.61 10.45 20.62
CA GLY A 323 16.55 11.92 20.67
C GLY A 323 17.93 12.59 20.64
N VAL A 324 19.01 11.81 20.54
CA VAL A 324 20.40 12.32 20.62
C VAL A 324 20.89 12.61 19.20
N SER A 325 21.43 13.82 18.99
CA SER A 325 22.14 14.14 17.75
C SER A 325 23.40 13.25 17.62
N CYS A 326 23.68 12.75 16.42
CA CYS A 326 24.84 11.90 16.16
C CYS A 326 26.15 12.68 16.40
N PRO A 327 26.93 12.36 17.43
CA PRO A 327 28.18 13.08 17.70
C PRO A 327 29.28 12.71 16.69
N ALA A 328 30.32 13.51 16.63
CA ALA A 328 31.57 13.18 15.94
C ALA A 328 32.40 12.24 16.81
N GLY A 329 33.14 11.34 16.18
CA GLY A 329 34.04 10.44 16.89
C GLY A 329 34.08 9.05 16.26
N ASP A 330 34.72 8.16 16.97
CA ASP A 330 34.92 6.77 16.57
C ASP A 330 33.60 5.99 16.55
N ILE A 331 33.52 5.02 15.66
CA ILE A 331 32.46 4.00 15.68
C ILE A 331 33.02 2.77 16.41
N VAL A 332 32.37 2.36 17.49
CA VAL A 332 32.85 1.25 18.32
C VAL A 332 31.73 0.23 18.54
N CYS A 333 32.00 -1.00 18.16
CA CYS A 333 31.17 -2.15 18.48
C CYS A 333 31.85 -2.97 19.58
N ARG A 334 31.10 -3.36 20.63
CA ARG A 334 31.60 -4.20 21.73
C ARG A 334 30.67 -5.34 22.02
N GLY A 335 31.15 -6.57 21.90
CA GLY A 335 30.40 -7.77 22.16
C GLY A 335 29.12 -7.84 21.33
N LEU A 336 29.15 -7.38 20.07
CA LEU A 336 27.99 -7.24 19.21
C LEU A 336 27.48 -8.61 18.78
N ARG A 337 26.25 -8.97 19.19
CA ARG A 337 25.55 -10.19 18.80
C ARG A 337 24.26 -9.86 18.06
N PHE A 338 23.95 -10.69 17.06
CA PHE A 338 22.75 -10.47 16.26
C PHE A 338 22.25 -11.77 15.61
N SER A 339 20.91 -11.91 15.55
CA SER A 339 20.19 -12.99 14.86
C SER A 339 19.03 -12.39 14.05
N TYR A 340 18.86 -12.80 12.80
CA TYR A 340 17.64 -12.51 12.04
C TYR A 340 16.47 -13.40 12.49
N GLU A 341 16.76 -14.64 12.84
CA GLU A 341 15.82 -15.62 13.39
C GLU A 341 16.33 -16.09 14.75
N PRO A 342 15.44 -16.38 15.72
CA PRO A 342 15.87 -16.74 17.08
C PRO A 342 16.82 -17.92 17.17
N GLU A 343 16.76 -18.85 16.19
CA GLU A 343 17.53 -20.09 16.18
C GLU A 343 18.89 -19.97 15.47
N ARG A 344 19.15 -18.84 14.78
CA ARG A 344 20.39 -18.67 13.99
C ARG A 344 21.07 -17.35 14.30
N GLU A 345 22.06 -17.41 15.18
CA GLU A 345 22.94 -16.28 15.46
C GLU A 345 23.90 -16.07 14.28
N ILE A 346 24.05 -14.81 13.86
CA ILE A 346 24.89 -14.38 12.73
C ILE A 346 26.16 -13.68 13.22
N LEU A 347 26.08 -12.93 14.32
CA LEU A 347 27.21 -12.27 14.96
C LEU A 347 27.34 -12.77 16.39
N HIS A 348 28.52 -13.25 16.77
CA HIS A 348 28.75 -14.01 18.00
C HIS A 348 29.53 -13.23 19.09
N GLY A 349 29.53 -11.88 19.04
CA GLY A 349 30.25 -11.05 20.01
C GLY A 349 31.36 -10.24 19.34
N VAL A 350 31.05 -9.60 18.24
CA VAL A 350 31.98 -8.83 17.42
C VAL A 350 32.47 -7.57 18.14
N ASP A 351 33.80 -7.44 18.26
CA ASP A 351 34.51 -6.25 18.70
C ASP A 351 35.17 -5.57 17.49
N LEU A 352 34.75 -4.35 17.17
CA LEU A 352 35.22 -3.59 16.01
C LEU A 352 35.35 -2.12 16.37
N THR A 353 36.47 -1.49 16.00
CA THR A 353 36.65 -0.04 16.16
C THR A 353 37.00 0.58 14.81
N ILE A 354 36.27 1.65 14.43
CA ILE A 354 36.54 2.45 13.25
C ILE A 354 36.89 3.86 13.75
N PRO A 355 38.20 4.19 13.89
CA PRO A 355 38.61 5.50 14.38
C PRO A 355 38.23 6.60 13.39
N GLN A 356 37.90 7.77 13.91
CA GLN A 356 37.55 8.91 13.08
C GLN A 356 38.73 9.30 12.14
N GLY A 357 38.41 9.49 10.84
CA GLY A 357 39.39 9.85 9.83
C GLY A 357 40.26 8.70 9.34
N LYS A 358 39.96 7.46 9.74
CA LYS A 358 40.71 6.27 9.32
C LYS A 358 39.99 5.48 8.23
N PHE A 359 40.80 4.76 7.45
CA PHE A 359 40.36 3.81 6.45
C PHE A 359 40.40 2.39 7.04
N VAL A 360 39.25 1.86 7.37
CA VAL A 360 39.11 0.52 7.94
C VAL A 360 38.43 -0.40 6.94
N SER A 361 38.92 -1.62 6.83
CA SER A 361 38.31 -2.64 5.97
C SER A 361 37.79 -3.83 6.76
N LEU A 362 36.70 -4.41 6.31
CA LEU A 362 36.11 -5.63 6.83
C LEU A 362 36.09 -6.70 5.72
N VAL A 363 36.80 -7.78 5.92
CA VAL A 363 36.97 -8.87 4.95
C VAL A 363 36.53 -10.20 5.52
N GLY A 364 36.31 -11.20 4.68
CA GLY A 364 35.91 -12.55 5.06
C GLY A 364 35.07 -13.22 3.97
N GLU A 365 34.76 -14.48 4.16
CA GLU A 365 33.93 -15.26 3.22
C GLU A 365 32.53 -14.70 3.04
N SER A 366 31.87 -15.06 1.94
CA SER A 366 30.46 -14.67 1.72
C SER A 366 29.58 -15.30 2.80
N GLY A 367 28.64 -14.49 3.34
CA GLY A 367 27.71 -14.95 4.38
C GLY A 367 28.25 -14.94 5.82
N CYS A 368 29.50 -14.50 6.07
CA CYS A 368 30.08 -14.46 7.42
C CYS A 368 29.52 -13.34 8.33
N GLY A 369 28.68 -12.40 7.82
CA GLY A 369 28.04 -11.36 8.61
C GLY A 369 28.48 -9.90 8.32
N LYS A 370 29.33 -9.65 7.32
CA LYS A 370 29.85 -8.30 6.96
C LYS A 370 28.73 -7.28 6.69
N SER A 371 27.81 -7.63 5.77
CA SER A 371 26.69 -6.74 5.43
C SER A 371 25.65 -6.61 6.56
N THR A 372 25.65 -7.55 7.52
CA THR A 372 24.85 -7.43 8.74
C THR A 372 25.39 -6.32 9.63
N ILE A 373 26.72 -6.20 9.77
CA ILE A 373 27.33 -5.10 10.54
C ILE A 373 26.99 -3.75 9.92
N SER A 374 27.11 -3.62 8.58
CA SER A 374 26.74 -2.38 7.89
C SER A 374 25.26 -2.06 8.00
N ALA A 375 24.37 -3.04 7.94
CA ALA A 375 22.93 -2.87 8.11
C ALA A 375 22.56 -2.40 9.53
N LEU A 376 23.24 -2.92 10.55
CA LEU A 376 23.11 -2.49 11.94
C LEU A 376 23.59 -1.05 12.12
N LEU A 377 24.77 -0.69 11.59
CA LEU A 377 25.33 0.68 11.62
C LEU A 377 24.39 1.69 10.96
N MET A 378 23.72 1.31 9.90
CA MET A 378 22.74 2.16 9.20
C MET A 378 21.37 2.18 9.89
N GLY A 379 21.19 1.47 11.00
CA GLY A 379 19.89 1.36 11.69
C GLY A 379 18.79 0.76 10.79
N ARG A 380 19.17 -0.02 9.77
CA ARG A 380 18.23 -0.75 8.90
C ARG A 380 17.62 -1.93 9.63
N THR A 381 18.44 -2.59 10.44
CA THR A 381 18.07 -3.76 11.26
C THR A 381 18.28 -3.44 12.72
N LYS A 382 17.42 -3.93 13.59
CA LYS A 382 17.41 -3.68 15.03
C LYS A 382 17.46 -5.00 15.80
N GLY A 383 17.64 -4.91 17.14
CA GLY A 383 17.56 -6.11 18.00
C GLY A 383 18.90 -6.75 18.31
N TYR A 384 20.03 -6.07 18.02
CA TYR A 384 21.33 -6.53 18.47
C TYR A 384 21.49 -6.48 19.98
N THR A 385 22.32 -7.33 20.56
CA THR A 385 22.82 -7.24 21.93
C THR A 385 24.27 -6.80 21.93
N GLY A 386 24.82 -6.41 23.09
CA GLY A 386 26.09 -5.68 23.15
C GLY A 386 25.91 -4.19 22.98
N SER A 387 26.97 -3.48 22.61
CA SER A 387 26.99 -2.03 22.42
C SER A 387 27.52 -1.66 21.04
N MET A 388 26.89 -0.67 20.42
CA MET A 388 27.33 -0.04 19.18
C MET A 388 27.23 1.46 19.32
N THR A 389 28.36 2.16 19.37
CA THR A 389 28.42 3.59 19.62
C THR A 389 29.03 4.36 18.46
N VAL A 390 28.57 5.60 18.25
CA VAL A 390 29.16 6.58 17.34
C VAL A 390 29.52 7.81 18.18
N GLY A 391 30.79 8.16 18.22
CA GLY A 391 31.28 9.26 19.08
C GLY A 391 30.90 9.10 20.55
N GLY A 392 30.84 7.87 21.05
CA GLY A 392 30.46 7.53 22.43
C GLY A 392 28.95 7.47 22.70
N ALA A 393 28.08 7.90 21.78
CA ALA A 393 26.64 7.77 21.93
C ALA A 393 26.16 6.42 21.38
N GLU A 394 25.35 5.69 22.16
CA GLU A 394 24.78 4.40 21.76
C GLU A 394 23.85 4.60 20.53
N LEU A 395 24.02 3.80 19.49
CA LEU A 395 23.34 3.93 18.21
C LEU A 395 21.79 3.92 18.34
N ARG A 396 21.25 3.12 19.28
CA ARG A 396 19.78 3.06 19.52
C ARG A 396 19.22 4.39 20.02
N ASN A 397 20.05 5.25 20.60
CA ASN A 397 19.65 6.54 21.16
C ASN A 397 19.87 7.69 20.20
N ILE A 398 20.51 7.44 19.05
CA ILE A 398 20.81 8.47 18.04
C ILE A 398 19.57 8.69 17.15
N GLU A 399 19.25 9.96 16.90
CA GLU A 399 18.22 10.36 15.94
C GLU A 399 18.61 9.91 14.52
N LYS A 400 17.71 9.18 13.84
CA LYS A 400 17.97 8.60 12.52
C LYS A 400 18.36 9.66 11.48
N ALA A 401 17.67 10.81 11.45
CA ALA A 401 17.99 11.89 10.52
C ALA A 401 19.40 12.45 10.76
N SER A 402 19.82 12.55 12.03
CA SER A 402 21.18 12.98 12.38
C SER A 402 22.24 11.94 11.98
N LEU A 403 21.93 10.64 12.15
CA LEU A 403 22.80 9.54 11.71
C LEU A 403 22.99 9.57 10.18
N MET A 404 21.89 9.71 9.41
CA MET A 404 21.94 9.74 7.94
C MET A 404 22.69 10.95 7.39
N ARG A 405 22.70 12.08 8.08
CA ARG A 405 23.56 13.23 7.72
C ARG A 405 25.03 12.97 7.94
N ARG A 406 25.38 12.03 8.83
CA ARG A 406 26.78 11.74 9.17
C ARG A 406 27.36 10.56 8.41
N ILE A 407 26.53 9.59 8.02
CA ILE A 407 26.98 8.35 7.40
C ILE A 407 26.33 8.20 6.04
N THR A 408 27.14 8.09 5.00
CA THR A 408 26.71 7.72 3.65
C THR A 408 27.03 6.25 3.39
N TYR A 409 26.05 5.53 2.88
CA TYR A 409 26.17 4.11 2.54
C TYR A 409 26.03 3.88 1.04
N VAL A 410 26.99 3.20 0.46
CA VAL A 410 27.04 2.83 -0.95
C VAL A 410 27.15 1.30 -1.05
N SER A 411 26.13 0.66 -1.60
CA SER A 411 26.12 -0.80 -1.81
C SER A 411 26.34 -1.17 -3.27
N HIS A 412 26.57 -2.44 -3.53
CA HIS A 412 26.66 -2.99 -4.90
C HIS A 412 25.33 -2.83 -5.69
N GLN A 413 24.19 -2.72 -5.01
CA GLN A 413 22.87 -2.49 -5.61
C GLN A 413 22.33 -1.10 -5.24
N SER A 414 23.09 -0.06 -5.53
CA SER A 414 22.63 1.31 -5.32
C SER A 414 21.45 1.62 -6.24
N TYR A 415 20.31 1.99 -5.64
CA TYR A 415 19.08 2.26 -6.38
C TYR A 415 19.14 3.62 -7.09
N LEU A 416 18.90 3.60 -8.41
CA LEU A 416 18.70 4.79 -9.23
C LEU A 416 17.20 4.92 -9.56
N PHE A 417 16.67 6.12 -9.35
CA PHE A 417 15.27 6.41 -9.62
C PHE A 417 15.07 6.77 -11.10
N LYS A 418 13.93 6.36 -11.64
CA LYS A 418 13.49 6.81 -12.95
C LYS A 418 13.36 8.33 -12.97
N GLY A 419 13.93 8.99 -13.97
CA GLY A 419 13.98 10.44 -14.10
C GLY A 419 15.27 10.85 -14.81
N THR A 420 15.80 12.03 -14.53
CA THR A 420 17.07 12.50 -15.12
C THR A 420 18.26 12.13 -14.23
N VAL A 421 19.46 12.19 -14.79
CA VAL A 421 20.72 12.15 -14.02
C VAL A 421 20.73 13.26 -12.97
N ARG A 422 20.32 14.47 -13.36
CA ARG A 422 20.15 15.62 -12.46
C ARG A 422 19.30 15.30 -11.25
N ASP A 423 18.11 14.73 -11.47
CA ASP A 423 17.18 14.39 -10.37
C ASP A 423 17.83 13.42 -9.37
N ASN A 424 18.55 12.43 -9.88
CA ASN A 424 19.25 11.45 -9.05
C ASN A 424 20.41 12.05 -8.25
N LEU A 425 21.16 12.97 -8.82
CA LEU A 425 22.29 13.65 -8.15
C LEU A 425 21.78 14.64 -7.08
N LEU A 426 20.72 15.40 -7.38
CA LEU A 426 20.12 16.34 -6.43
C LEU A 426 19.57 15.67 -5.17
N MET A 427 19.30 14.36 -5.17
CA MET A 427 18.99 13.61 -3.95
C MET A 427 20.15 13.59 -2.96
N GLY A 428 21.40 13.64 -3.44
CA GLY A 428 22.58 13.74 -2.59
C GLY A 428 22.74 15.13 -1.97
N LYS A 429 22.51 16.18 -2.77
CA LYS A 429 22.61 17.58 -2.34
C LYS A 429 21.53 18.42 -3.01
N PRO A 430 20.36 18.60 -2.37
CA PRO A 430 19.31 19.49 -2.87
C PRO A 430 19.83 20.91 -3.08
N GLY A 431 19.64 21.47 -4.27
CA GLY A 431 20.10 22.82 -4.62
C GLY A 431 21.56 22.92 -5.05
N ALA A 432 22.26 21.81 -5.32
CA ALA A 432 23.57 21.82 -5.94
C ALA A 432 23.54 22.53 -7.32
N SER A 433 24.55 23.32 -7.60
CA SER A 433 24.72 23.94 -8.92
C SER A 433 25.12 22.92 -9.98
N ASP A 434 24.91 23.24 -11.25
CA ASP A 434 25.33 22.37 -12.36
C ASP A 434 26.84 22.11 -12.33
N ASP A 435 27.65 23.12 -11.94
CA ASP A 435 29.08 22.96 -11.80
C ASP A 435 29.46 21.94 -10.72
N GLU A 436 28.76 21.93 -9.59
CA GLU A 436 28.95 20.93 -8.53
C GLU A 436 28.56 19.53 -9.02
N LEU A 437 27.45 19.41 -9.77
CA LEU A 437 27.00 18.14 -10.34
C LEU A 437 28.04 17.60 -11.34
N TRP A 438 28.54 18.46 -12.26
CA TRP A 438 29.56 18.08 -13.21
C TRP A 438 30.90 17.76 -12.55
N SER A 439 31.28 18.49 -11.50
CA SER A 439 32.48 18.18 -10.72
C SER A 439 32.42 16.78 -10.11
N ALA A 440 31.28 16.42 -9.50
CA ALA A 440 31.10 15.08 -8.94
C ALA A 440 31.11 13.98 -10.01
N LEU A 441 30.51 14.22 -11.18
CA LEU A 441 30.56 13.30 -12.32
C LEU A 441 31.95 13.13 -12.89
N THR A 442 32.74 14.21 -12.93
CA THR A 442 34.15 14.18 -13.38
C THR A 442 35.00 13.36 -12.42
N GLN A 443 34.83 13.52 -11.11
CA GLN A 443 35.55 12.72 -10.11
C GLN A 443 35.38 11.21 -10.30
N VAL A 444 34.21 10.78 -10.75
CA VAL A 444 33.89 9.35 -10.95
C VAL A 444 34.07 8.90 -12.41
N ASN A 445 34.73 9.66 -13.26
CA ASN A 445 34.95 9.37 -14.69
C ASN A 445 33.65 9.04 -15.48
N LEU A 446 32.53 9.74 -15.16
CA LEU A 446 31.27 9.57 -15.86
C LEU A 446 30.85 10.79 -16.70
N ALA A 447 31.58 11.92 -16.55
CA ALA A 447 31.22 13.18 -17.20
C ALA A 447 31.27 13.10 -18.73
N ASP A 448 32.28 12.49 -19.31
CA ASP A 448 32.46 12.45 -20.77
C ASP A 448 31.41 11.55 -21.43
N PHE A 449 31.08 10.43 -20.82
CA PHE A 449 29.99 9.60 -21.27
C PHE A 449 28.66 10.39 -21.31
N LEU A 450 28.34 11.09 -20.23
CA LEU A 450 27.07 11.84 -20.14
C LEU A 450 27.07 13.06 -21.08
N ARG A 451 28.20 13.69 -21.35
CA ARG A 451 28.30 14.76 -22.37
C ARG A 451 28.04 14.25 -23.79
N GLY A 452 28.35 12.98 -24.06
CA GLY A 452 28.01 12.31 -25.31
C GLY A 452 26.55 11.97 -25.47
N GLU A 453 25.81 11.96 -24.36
CA GLU A 453 24.35 11.77 -24.28
C GLU A 453 23.63 13.13 -24.14
N ALA A 454 22.53 13.20 -23.38
CA ALA A 454 21.81 14.44 -23.08
C ALA A 454 22.36 15.21 -21.85
N GLY A 455 23.58 14.96 -21.41
CA GLY A 455 24.19 15.61 -20.24
C GLY A 455 23.46 15.25 -18.92
N LEU A 456 23.26 16.28 -18.10
CA LEU A 456 22.52 16.11 -16.83
C LEU A 456 21.05 15.73 -17.02
N ASP A 457 20.49 16.00 -18.20
CA ASP A 457 19.10 15.71 -18.53
C ASP A 457 18.93 14.32 -19.21
N THR A 458 20.01 13.52 -19.25
CA THR A 458 19.96 12.11 -19.68
C THR A 458 18.93 11.35 -18.86
N LEU A 459 17.98 10.74 -19.56
CA LEU A 459 16.89 9.98 -18.93
C LEU A 459 17.37 8.61 -18.47
N LEU A 460 17.06 8.28 -17.23
CA LEU A 460 17.25 6.97 -16.64
C LEU A 460 15.95 6.17 -16.65
N SER A 461 16.03 4.93 -17.07
CA SER A 461 14.96 3.95 -16.91
C SER A 461 14.80 3.55 -15.44
N GLU A 462 13.79 2.75 -15.13
CA GLU A 462 13.64 2.17 -13.80
C GLU A 462 14.93 1.43 -13.41
N ARG A 463 15.44 1.70 -12.19
CA ARG A 463 16.73 1.19 -11.67
C ARG A 463 17.97 1.53 -12.50
N GLY A 464 17.85 2.44 -13.47
CA GLY A 464 18.96 2.80 -14.37
C GLY A 464 19.39 1.64 -15.28
N GLU A 465 18.45 0.76 -15.71
CA GLU A 465 18.78 -0.42 -16.53
C GLU A 465 19.34 -0.08 -17.91
N ASN A 466 19.15 1.15 -18.37
CA ASN A 466 19.79 1.67 -19.59
C ASN A 466 21.27 2.06 -19.43
N LEU A 467 21.83 1.99 -18.22
CA LEU A 467 23.25 2.17 -17.93
C LEU A 467 23.94 0.81 -17.73
N SER A 468 25.25 0.74 -18.02
CA SER A 468 26.07 -0.41 -17.63
C SER A 468 26.16 -0.55 -16.10
N GLY A 469 26.59 -1.70 -15.59
CA GLY A 469 26.81 -1.91 -14.16
C GLY A 469 27.77 -0.89 -13.55
N GLY A 470 28.92 -0.66 -14.20
CA GLY A 470 29.91 0.31 -13.80
C GLY A 470 29.41 1.76 -13.86
N GLN A 471 28.65 2.13 -14.91
CA GLN A 471 28.05 3.47 -15.03
C GLN A 471 27.03 3.73 -13.90
N ARG A 472 26.16 2.74 -13.58
CA ARG A 472 25.23 2.84 -12.46
C ARG A 472 25.94 3.07 -11.13
N GLN A 473 27.00 2.31 -10.89
CA GLN A 473 27.75 2.39 -9.64
C GLN A 473 28.51 3.70 -9.52
N ARG A 474 29.13 4.17 -10.61
CA ARG A 474 29.78 5.50 -10.66
C ARG A 474 28.80 6.64 -10.44
N LEU A 475 27.59 6.57 -11.01
CA LEU A 475 26.55 7.57 -10.76
C LEU A 475 26.09 7.56 -9.28
N ALA A 476 25.95 6.38 -8.69
CA ALA A 476 25.62 6.26 -7.26
C ALA A 476 26.74 6.82 -6.37
N LEU A 477 28.00 6.61 -6.75
CA LEU A 477 29.16 7.19 -6.05
C LEU A 477 29.19 8.73 -6.20
N ALA A 478 28.92 9.28 -7.40
CA ALA A 478 28.82 10.72 -7.60
C ALA A 478 27.76 11.35 -6.67
N ARG A 479 26.59 10.70 -6.55
CA ARG A 479 25.53 11.11 -5.61
C ARG A 479 26.01 11.05 -4.15
N ALA A 480 26.79 10.04 -3.79
CA ALA A 480 27.36 9.90 -2.45
C ALA A 480 28.40 10.99 -2.16
N LEU A 481 29.25 11.34 -3.13
CA LEU A 481 30.22 12.42 -3.01
C LEU A 481 29.55 13.79 -2.81
N LEU A 482 28.46 14.05 -3.51
CA LEU A 482 27.67 15.28 -3.34
C LEU A 482 27.05 15.41 -1.95
N HIS A 483 26.71 14.30 -1.30
CA HIS A 483 26.18 14.30 0.06
C HIS A 483 27.23 14.72 1.11
N ASP A 484 28.50 14.51 0.82
CA ASP A 484 29.68 14.97 1.58
C ASP A 484 29.66 14.65 3.09
N SER A 485 29.31 13.43 3.45
CA SER A 485 29.27 12.96 4.84
C SER A 485 30.65 12.82 5.46
N PRO A 486 30.78 12.93 6.80
CA PRO A 486 32.03 12.62 7.52
C PRO A 486 32.44 11.14 7.46
N VAL A 487 31.48 10.23 7.32
CA VAL A 487 31.69 8.78 7.32
C VAL A 487 31.09 8.16 6.06
N TYR A 488 31.84 7.30 5.41
CA TYR A 488 31.39 6.51 4.25
C TYR A 488 31.49 5.02 4.56
N ILE A 489 30.46 4.29 4.23
CA ILE A 489 30.42 2.83 4.26
C ILE A 489 30.22 2.33 2.83
N PHE A 490 31.22 1.63 2.31
CA PHE A 490 31.17 0.97 1.01
C PHE A 490 30.98 -0.53 1.23
N ASP A 491 29.83 -1.06 0.85
CA ASP A 491 29.48 -2.47 1.02
C ASP A 491 29.45 -3.16 -0.35
N GLU A 492 30.55 -3.83 -0.67
CA GLU A 492 30.78 -4.49 -1.97
C GLU A 492 30.52 -3.56 -3.17
N ALA A 493 30.85 -2.28 -3.05
CA ALA A 493 30.53 -1.23 -4.02
C ALA A 493 31.17 -1.45 -5.41
N THR A 494 32.12 -2.38 -5.55
CA THR A 494 32.80 -2.71 -6.82
C THR A 494 32.43 -4.12 -7.34
N SER A 495 31.44 -4.80 -6.75
CA SER A 495 31.05 -6.12 -7.18
C SER A 495 30.29 -6.11 -8.50
N ASN A 496 30.56 -7.09 -9.36
CA ASN A 496 29.87 -7.32 -10.64
C ASN A 496 30.03 -6.18 -11.67
N ILE A 497 31.15 -5.47 -11.64
CA ILE A 497 31.51 -4.45 -12.63
C ILE A 497 32.84 -4.81 -13.31
N ASP A 498 33.10 -4.17 -14.45
CA ASP A 498 34.35 -4.31 -15.17
C ASP A 498 35.54 -3.75 -14.38
N VAL A 499 36.75 -4.23 -14.68
CA VAL A 499 37.99 -3.86 -13.95
C VAL A 499 38.31 -2.38 -14.04
N GLU A 500 38.03 -1.75 -15.19
CA GLU A 500 38.27 -0.32 -15.38
C GLU A 500 37.36 0.50 -14.45
N SER A 501 36.07 0.23 -14.43
CA SER A 501 35.11 0.87 -13.51
C SER A 501 35.45 0.61 -12.04
N GLU A 502 35.95 -0.59 -11.71
CA GLU A 502 36.38 -0.91 -10.34
C GLU A 502 37.55 -0.03 -9.92
N ASN A 503 38.58 0.11 -10.79
CA ASN A 503 39.76 0.94 -10.51
C ASN A 503 39.37 2.42 -10.30
N ASP A 504 38.45 2.95 -11.12
CA ASP A 504 37.94 4.31 -10.98
C ASP A 504 37.25 4.53 -9.62
N ILE A 505 36.39 3.58 -9.21
CA ILE A 505 35.70 3.66 -7.94
C ILE A 505 36.67 3.54 -6.77
N MET A 506 37.63 2.61 -6.83
CA MET A 506 38.62 2.41 -5.78
C MET A 506 39.57 3.63 -5.65
N ALA A 507 39.94 4.27 -6.74
CA ALA A 507 40.72 5.52 -6.70
C ALA A 507 39.99 6.62 -5.92
N GLN A 508 38.64 6.74 -6.09
CA GLN A 508 37.85 7.70 -5.34
C GLN A 508 37.71 7.32 -3.86
N ILE A 509 37.55 6.03 -3.55
CA ILE A 509 37.50 5.53 -2.17
C ILE A 509 38.82 5.85 -1.45
N HIS A 510 39.97 5.61 -2.09
CA HIS A 510 41.28 5.96 -1.55
C HIS A 510 41.48 7.47 -1.38
N ALA A 511 40.97 8.29 -2.31
CA ALA A 511 41.02 9.75 -2.20
C ALA A 511 40.16 10.27 -1.01
N LEU A 512 39.07 9.60 -0.69
CA LEU A 512 38.24 9.90 0.49
C LEU A 512 38.93 9.47 1.80
N ALA A 513 39.64 8.34 1.80
CA ALA A 513 40.28 7.75 2.96
C ALA A 513 41.24 8.69 3.70
N GLY A 514 41.90 9.64 2.96
CA GLY A 514 42.79 10.65 3.56
C GLY A 514 42.06 11.82 4.24
N ARG A 515 40.72 11.93 4.12
CA ARG A 515 39.94 13.10 4.56
C ARG A 515 38.72 12.74 5.40
N LYS A 516 38.20 11.55 5.24
CA LYS A 516 36.96 11.07 5.81
C LYS A 516 37.19 9.75 6.54
N THR A 517 36.23 9.35 7.39
CA THR A 517 36.23 8.00 7.91
C THR A 517 35.61 7.06 6.87
N VAL A 518 36.31 5.99 6.54
CA VAL A 518 35.87 5.04 5.51
C VAL A 518 35.84 3.63 6.10
N LEU A 519 34.70 2.96 5.98
CA LEU A 519 34.56 1.53 6.16
C LEU A 519 34.34 0.88 4.80
N LEU A 520 35.29 0.05 4.37
CA LEU A 520 35.21 -0.72 3.13
C LEU A 520 34.92 -2.20 3.45
N ILE A 521 33.80 -2.70 2.99
CA ILE A 521 33.49 -4.14 3.00
C ILE A 521 33.80 -4.68 1.62
N SER A 522 34.77 -5.60 1.51
CA SER A 522 35.16 -6.18 0.26
C SER A 522 35.47 -7.66 0.40
N HIS A 523 35.17 -8.43 -0.63
CA HIS A 523 35.63 -9.78 -0.79
C HIS A 523 36.91 -9.86 -1.65
N ARG A 524 37.33 -8.75 -2.31
CA ARG A 524 38.59 -8.63 -3.03
C ARG A 524 39.65 -8.03 -2.13
N LEU A 525 40.65 -8.82 -1.77
CA LEU A 525 41.68 -8.39 -0.83
C LEU A 525 42.65 -7.36 -1.44
N ALA A 526 42.80 -7.34 -2.75
CA ALA A 526 43.60 -6.30 -3.44
C ALA A 526 43.10 -4.88 -3.10
N ASN A 527 41.81 -4.70 -2.89
CA ASN A 527 41.17 -3.40 -2.60
C ASN A 527 41.44 -2.89 -1.16
N VAL A 528 41.86 -3.76 -0.25
CA VAL A 528 41.99 -3.43 1.18
C VAL A 528 43.43 -3.30 1.64
N THR A 529 44.39 -3.49 0.75
CA THR A 529 45.85 -3.46 1.08
C THR A 529 46.32 -2.13 1.67
N ALA A 530 45.70 -1.02 1.27
CA ALA A 530 46.00 0.33 1.73
C ALA A 530 45.22 0.76 2.99
N SER A 531 44.45 -0.14 3.63
CA SER A 531 43.70 0.18 4.81
C SER A 531 44.58 0.36 6.05
N ASP A 532 44.22 1.36 6.90
CA ASP A 532 44.90 1.56 8.19
C ASP A 532 44.72 0.33 9.12
N GLU A 533 43.54 -0.32 9.03
CA GLU A 533 43.18 -1.48 9.83
C GLU A 533 42.27 -2.40 9.00
N ILE A 534 42.52 -3.69 9.02
CA ILE A 534 41.71 -4.72 8.38
C ILE A 534 41.20 -5.66 9.46
N TYR A 535 39.88 -5.89 9.51
CA TYR A 535 39.25 -6.87 10.35
C TYR A 535 38.82 -8.07 9.50
N VAL A 536 39.18 -9.26 9.96
CA VAL A 536 38.85 -10.53 9.29
C VAL A 536 37.70 -11.19 10.05
N LEU A 537 36.56 -11.28 9.40
CA LEU A 537 35.35 -11.89 9.94
C LEU A 537 35.21 -13.31 9.40
N GLU A 538 35.10 -14.28 10.29
CA GLU A 538 34.83 -15.68 9.97
C GLU A 538 33.68 -16.18 10.83
N ARG A 539 32.61 -16.67 10.19
CA ARG A 539 31.42 -17.25 10.86
C ARG A 539 30.84 -16.42 12.01
N GLY A 540 30.85 -15.11 11.86
CA GLY A 540 30.27 -14.18 12.85
C GLY A 540 31.23 -13.71 13.95
N ASP A 541 32.51 -14.12 13.91
CA ASP A 541 33.55 -13.72 14.86
C ASP A 541 34.68 -12.96 14.16
N ILE A 542 35.26 -11.94 14.81
CA ILE A 542 36.52 -11.32 14.37
C ILE A 542 37.67 -12.24 14.80
N VAL A 543 38.29 -12.90 13.82
CA VAL A 543 39.38 -13.85 14.08
C VAL A 543 40.77 -13.22 14.01
N GLN A 544 40.95 -12.17 13.23
CA GLN A 544 42.21 -11.42 13.09
C GLN A 544 41.92 -9.94 12.81
N HIS A 545 42.84 -9.07 13.23
CA HIS A 545 42.84 -7.66 12.81
C HIS A 545 44.28 -7.13 12.76
N GLY A 546 44.52 -6.11 11.93
CA GLY A 546 45.83 -5.47 11.75
C GLY A 546 45.97 -4.88 10.35
N THR A 547 47.18 -4.43 10.03
CA THR A 547 47.55 -3.99 8.67
C THR A 547 47.75 -5.17 7.74
N HIS A 548 47.70 -4.94 6.42
CA HIS A 548 47.95 -5.96 5.41
C HIS A 548 49.25 -6.76 5.64
N ASP A 549 50.36 -6.05 5.83
CA ASP A 549 51.67 -6.66 6.02
C ASP A 549 51.76 -7.45 7.34
N ALA A 550 51.15 -6.93 8.40
CA ALA A 550 51.12 -7.60 9.69
C ALA A 550 50.32 -8.91 9.63
N LEU A 551 49.17 -8.90 8.99
CA LEU A 551 48.30 -10.05 8.84
C LEU A 551 48.90 -11.15 7.93
N LEU A 552 49.61 -10.77 6.88
CA LEU A 552 50.35 -11.71 6.05
C LEU A 552 51.51 -12.38 6.83
N LYS A 553 52.26 -11.64 7.63
CA LYS A 553 53.33 -12.17 8.47
C LYS A 553 52.79 -13.07 9.60
N GLN A 554 51.63 -12.73 10.15
CA GLN A 554 51.01 -13.51 11.20
C GLN A 554 50.51 -14.89 10.69
N GLY A 555 50.17 -14.96 9.37
CA GLY A 555 49.52 -16.13 8.82
C GLY A 555 48.06 -16.22 9.27
N GLY A 556 47.42 -17.41 9.07
CA GLY A 556 46.03 -17.65 9.47
C GLY A 556 44.99 -17.29 8.40
N ALA A 557 43.77 -16.89 8.82
CA ALA A 557 42.63 -16.75 7.93
C ALA A 557 42.87 -15.70 6.81
N TYR A 558 43.47 -14.55 7.13
CA TYR A 558 43.79 -13.52 6.13
C TYR A 558 44.77 -14.03 5.07
N ALA A 559 45.87 -14.63 5.50
CA ALA A 559 46.90 -15.14 4.58
C ALA A 559 46.33 -16.29 3.71
N ALA A 560 45.47 -17.12 4.25
CA ALA A 560 44.80 -18.18 3.48
C ALA A 560 43.87 -17.59 2.41
N LEU A 561 43.04 -16.62 2.76
CA LEU A 561 42.17 -15.90 1.81
C LEU A 561 42.98 -15.19 0.73
N TRP A 562 44.07 -14.53 1.11
CA TRP A 562 44.97 -13.83 0.18
C TRP A 562 45.58 -14.81 -0.82
N SER A 563 46.17 -15.90 -0.33
CA SER A 563 46.80 -16.92 -1.19
C SER A 563 45.78 -17.55 -2.15
N ALA A 564 44.57 -17.84 -1.67
CA ALA A 564 43.52 -18.38 -2.53
C ALA A 564 43.12 -17.40 -3.67
N GLN A 565 43.05 -16.10 -3.39
CA GLN A 565 42.74 -15.10 -4.42
C GLN A 565 43.89 -14.92 -5.41
N GLN A 566 45.14 -14.89 -4.95
CA GLN A 566 46.33 -14.77 -5.81
C GLN A 566 46.40 -15.95 -6.79
N VAL A 567 46.15 -17.16 -6.34
CA VAL A 567 46.13 -18.36 -7.22
C VAL A 567 45.07 -18.22 -8.31
N LEU A 568 43.87 -17.68 -8.00
CA LEU A 568 42.82 -17.46 -8.99
C LEU A 568 43.17 -16.35 -10.01
N GLU A 569 43.77 -15.27 -9.57
CA GLU A 569 44.21 -14.16 -10.43
C GLU A 569 45.32 -14.60 -11.41
N HIS A 570 46.34 -15.32 -10.94
CA HIS A 570 47.43 -15.84 -11.78
C HIS A 570 46.96 -16.94 -12.76
N TYR A 571 46.02 -17.79 -12.34
CA TYR A 571 45.44 -18.80 -13.23
C TYR A 571 44.65 -18.15 -14.39
N GLY A 572 44.00 -17.00 -14.16
CA GLY A 572 43.31 -16.22 -15.20
C GLY A 572 44.28 -15.60 -16.19
N GLU A 573 45.48 -15.13 -15.74
CA GLU A 573 46.51 -14.54 -16.59
C GLU A 573 47.25 -15.57 -17.46
N GLU A 574 47.47 -16.79 -16.95
CA GLU A 574 48.06 -17.90 -17.74
C GLU A 574 47.06 -18.45 -18.77
N ALA A 575 45.78 -18.47 -18.49
CA ALA A 575 44.75 -18.94 -19.42
C ALA A 575 44.43 -17.88 -20.52
N ALA A 576 44.82 -16.62 -20.33
CA ALA A 576 44.63 -15.53 -21.30
C ALA A 576 45.84 -15.34 -22.22
N LYS A 577 46.96 -16.00 -21.99
CA LYS A 577 48.16 -16.08 -22.90
C LYS A 577 48.05 -17.35 -23.77
#